data_056aca4ba1eb7f1546156394a9c7efc8
#
_entry.id   056aca4ba1eb7f1546156394a9c7efc8
#
_cell.length_a   1.000
_cell.length_b   1.000
_cell.length_c   1.000
_cell.angle_alpha   90.00
_cell.angle_beta   90.00
_cell.angle_gamma   90.00
#
_symmetry.space_group_name_H-M   'P 1'
#
loop_
_entity.id
_entity.type
_entity.pdbx_description
1 polymer ?
#
loop_
_entity_poly.entity_id
_entity_poly.type
_entity_poly.pdbx_seq_one_letter_code
_entity_poly.pdbx_strand_id
1 'polypeptide(L)'
;MVYETGIMTTRRNLLIGAASLAVLGAQGMRVARAEPMLTDDGLYKEPWFLESFLELTDDLEAAHKQGKRFAIMWELKGCPYCKETHFVNFARGDISDYIKANFEVLQLNIIGSRKVTDFDGVELSEKAMAAKYGVRFTPTFQFFPERAGPLKGREPAKREVARLPGYMRPNDFLAMFRYVREKAYESKSFRDFVKSLPS
;
A
#
# COMPACT_ATOMS: atom_id res chain seq x y z
N MET A 1 15.80 15.45 -93.16
CA MET A 1 17.13 14.86 -93.01
C MET A 1 17.43 14.74 -91.53
N VAL A 2 17.54 13.54 -91.14
CA VAL A 2 17.61 13.03 -89.80
C VAL A 2 19.04 13.21 -89.23
N TYR A 3 19.16 13.52 -87.97
CA TYR A 3 20.28 13.04 -87.16
C TYR A 3 19.80 12.85 -85.71
N GLU A 4 19.72 11.56 -85.35
CA GLU A 4 19.65 11.07 -83.98
C GLU A 4 21.04 11.21 -83.36
N THR A 5 21.13 11.73 -82.16
CA THR A 5 22.29 11.53 -81.27
C THR A 5 21.82 10.98 -79.94
N GLY A 6 22.10 9.72 -79.78
CA GLY A 6 21.88 8.95 -78.56
C GLY A 6 22.82 9.46 -77.46
N ILE A 7 22.26 9.70 -76.29
CA ILE A 7 23.01 9.93 -75.05
C ILE A 7 22.89 8.67 -74.22
N MET A 8 24.03 7.97 -74.11
CA MET A 8 24.26 6.86 -73.18
C MET A 8 24.20 7.41 -71.74
N THR A 9 23.17 7.08 -71.01
CA THR A 9 23.13 7.28 -69.58
C THR A 9 23.82 6.16 -68.86
N THR A 10 24.98 6.48 -68.31
CA THR A 10 25.77 5.64 -67.44
C THR A 10 25.05 5.33 -66.14
N ARG A 11 24.75 4.07 -65.94
CA ARG A 11 24.23 3.51 -64.67
C ARG A 11 25.36 3.43 -63.64
N ARG A 12 25.56 4.46 -62.86
CA ARG A 12 26.43 4.42 -61.67
C ARG A 12 26.08 5.64 -60.80
N ASN A 13 25.18 5.53 -59.91
CA ASN A 13 25.12 6.28 -58.66
C ASN A 13 23.72 6.14 -58.07
N LEU A 14 23.45 4.97 -57.53
CA LEU A 14 22.30 4.75 -56.66
C LEU A 14 22.73 3.76 -55.59
N LEU A 15 23.25 4.19 -54.47
CA LEU A 15 23.33 3.48 -53.22
C LEU A 15 23.99 4.39 -52.16
N ILE A 16 23.30 5.43 -51.74
CA ILE A 16 23.51 6.05 -50.42
C ILE A 16 22.13 6.17 -49.83
N GLY A 17 21.57 5.04 -49.40
CA GLY A 17 20.42 5.00 -48.54
C GLY A 17 20.84 5.32 -47.14
N ALA A 18 20.49 6.48 -46.64
CA ALA A 18 20.67 6.87 -45.27
C ALA A 18 19.83 5.95 -44.36
N ALA A 19 20.45 4.99 -43.70
CA ALA A 19 19.84 4.28 -42.56
C ALA A 19 19.85 5.22 -41.36
N SER A 20 18.83 6.06 -41.23
CA SER A 20 18.56 6.78 -40.00
C SER A 20 17.98 5.81 -39.00
N LEU A 21 18.84 5.23 -38.19
CA LEU A 21 18.44 4.53 -36.98
C LEU A 21 17.80 5.53 -36.03
N ALA A 22 16.47 5.58 -36.01
CA ALA A 22 15.72 6.23 -34.96
C ALA A 22 15.94 5.44 -33.67
N VAL A 23 16.89 5.89 -32.85
CA VAL A 23 17.00 5.47 -31.45
C VAL A 23 15.80 6.07 -30.73
N LEU A 24 14.68 5.36 -30.73
CA LEU A 24 13.58 5.61 -29.80
C LEU A 24 14.12 5.32 -28.40
N GLY A 25 14.59 6.39 -27.74
CA GLY A 25 14.93 6.35 -26.33
C GLY A 25 13.70 5.86 -25.56
N ALA A 26 13.76 4.68 -24.97
CA ALA A 26 12.81 4.23 -23.98
C ALA A 26 12.92 5.18 -22.78
N GLN A 27 12.26 6.31 -22.85
CA GLN A 27 12.00 7.14 -21.70
C GLN A 27 11.06 6.31 -20.83
N GLY A 28 11.65 5.66 -19.81
CA GLY A 28 10.88 4.97 -18.79
C GLY A 28 9.81 5.91 -18.27
N MET A 29 8.55 5.64 -18.60
CA MET A 29 7.42 6.36 -18.04
C MET A 29 7.51 6.24 -16.53
N ARG A 30 8.00 7.31 -15.87
CA ARG A 30 7.82 7.45 -14.43
C ARG A 30 6.33 7.57 -14.22
N VAL A 31 5.71 6.48 -13.78
CA VAL A 31 4.33 6.52 -13.31
C VAL A 31 4.33 7.54 -12.17
N ALA A 32 3.70 8.66 -12.39
CA ALA A 32 3.49 9.66 -11.35
C ALA A 32 2.72 8.97 -10.22
N ARG A 33 3.34 8.87 -9.05
CA ARG A 33 2.68 8.28 -7.89
C ARG A 33 1.65 9.30 -7.41
N ALA A 34 0.40 8.86 -7.25
CA ALA A 34 -0.63 9.71 -6.68
C ALA A 34 -0.26 10.07 -5.25
N GLU A 35 -0.28 11.36 -4.95
CA GLU A 35 -0.03 11.88 -3.61
C GLU A 35 -1.22 11.58 -2.69
N PRO A 36 -0.99 11.45 -1.37
CA PRO A 36 -2.07 11.28 -0.42
C PRO A 36 -3.00 12.50 -0.43
N MET A 37 -4.30 12.25 -0.40
CA MET A 37 -5.32 13.30 -0.34
C MET A 37 -5.58 13.70 1.10
N LEU A 38 -5.95 14.96 1.33
CA LEU A 38 -6.44 15.40 2.64
C LEU A 38 -7.95 15.18 2.69
N THR A 39 -8.42 14.44 3.69
CA THR A 39 -9.84 14.16 3.91
C THR A 39 -10.52 15.33 4.64
N ASP A 40 -11.86 15.39 4.66
CA ASP A 40 -12.63 16.45 5.32
C ASP A 40 -12.35 16.52 6.82
N ASP A 41 -12.08 15.39 7.46
CA ASP A 41 -11.69 15.31 8.87
C ASP A 41 -10.19 15.56 9.12
N GLY A 42 -9.44 15.92 8.05
CA GLY A 42 -8.07 16.40 8.10
C GLY A 42 -7.02 15.31 8.27
N LEU A 43 -7.32 14.10 7.86
CA LEU A 43 -6.33 13.00 7.73
C LEU A 43 -5.72 12.99 6.32
N TYR A 44 -4.50 12.49 6.20
CA TYR A 44 -3.95 12.11 4.91
C TYR A 44 -4.46 10.72 4.53
N LYS A 45 -4.91 10.52 3.29
CA LYS A 45 -5.43 9.24 2.80
C LYS A 45 -4.74 8.84 1.50
N GLU A 46 -4.21 7.64 1.46
CA GLU A 46 -3.69 7.08 0.22
C GLU A 46 -4.85 6.70 -0.72
N PRO A 47 -4.74 6.95 -2.04
CA PRO A 47 -5.80 6.61 -3.00
C PRO A 47 -6.11 5.11 -3.08
N TRP A 48 -5.22 4.27 -2.56
CA TRP A 48 -5.33 2.82 -2.57
C TRP A 48 -5.79 2.24 -1.23
N PHE A 49 -6.08 3.07 -0.22
CA PHE A 49 -6.68 2.60 1.02
C PHE A 49 -8.07 2.05 0.77
N LEU A 50 -8.46 1.08 1.58
CA LEU A 50 -9.75 0.41 1.48
C LEU A 50 -10.90 1.42 1.63
N GLU A 51 -11.78 1.46 0.64
CA GLU A 51 -13.09 2.08 0.77
C GLU A 51 -14.05 1.06 1.39
N SER A 52 -14.52 1.34 2.60
CA SER A 52 -15.24 0.40 3.43
C SER A 52 -16.58 0.96 3.90
N PHE A 53 -17.55 0.09 4.09
CA PHE A 53 -18.77 0.36 4.85
C PHE A 53 -18.56 0.25 6.36
N LEU A 54 -17.32 0.05 6.82
CA LEU A 54 -16.89 -0.05 8.21
C LEU A 54 -17.47 -1.27 8.96
N GLU A 55 -17.69 -2.36 8.22
CA GLU A 55 -18.03 -3.67 8.72
C GLU A 55 -16.75 -4.53 8.79
N LEU A 56 -16.06 -4.55 9.94
CA LEU A 56 -14.71 -5.14 10.05
C LEU A 56 -14.66 -6.61 9.66
N THR A 57 -15.74 -7.36 9.91
CA THR A 57 -15.84 -8.78 9.51
C THR A 57 -15.86 -8.91 8.00
N ASP A 58 -16.66 -8.10 7.32
CA ASP A 58 -16.81 -8.16 5.86
C ASP A 58 -15.53 -7.66 5.16
N ASP A 59 -14.90 -6.61 5.69
CA ASP A 59 -13.63 -6.08 5.19
C ASP A 59 -12.52 -7.14 5.25
N LEU A 60 -12.38 -7.83 6.39
CA LEU A 60 -11.38 -8.88 6.55
C LEU A 60 -11.65 -10.07 5.62
N GLU A 61 -12.89 -10.53 5.52
CA GLU A 61 -13.25 -11.64 4.62
C GLU A 61 -13.12 -11.25 3.14
N ALA A 62 -13.38 -9.99 2.79
CA ALA A 62 -13.15 -9.48 1.44
C ALA A 62 -11.65 -9.43 1.10
N ALA A 63 -10.81 -8.98 2.01
CA ALA A 63 -9.36 -9.02 1.86
C ALA A 63 -8.86 -10.46 1.67
N HIS A 64 -9.35 -11.39 2.48
CA HIS A 64 -9.01 -12.82 2.37
C HIS A 64 -9.38 -13.41 1.00
N LYS A 65 -10.58 -13.12 0.48
CA LYS A 65 -11.02 -13.59 -0.85
C LYS A 65 -10.11 -13.10 -1.98
N GLN A 66 -9.47 -11.95 -1.80
CA GLN A 66 -8.49 -11.40 -2.73
C GLN A 66 -7.06 -11.94 -2.49
N GLY A 67 -6.88 -12.86 -1.54
CA GLY A 67 -5.56 -13.37 -1.14
C GLY A 67 -4.71 -12.34 -0.40
N LYS A 68 -5.32 -11.28 0.12
CA LYS A 68 -4.66 -10.22 0.90
C LYS A 68 -4.88 -10.39 2.40
N ARG A 69 -4.08 -9.67 3.19
CA ARG A 69 -4.26 -9.52 4.64
C ARG A 69 -5.01 -8.23 4.92
N PHE A 70 -5.64 -8.16 6.08
CA PHE A 70 -6.35 -6.97 6.52
C PHE A 70 -5.57 -6.25 7.62
N ALA A 71 -5.47 -4.92 7.49
CA ALA A 71 -4.87 -4.05 8.49
C ALA A 71 -5.73 -2.81 8.73
N ILE A 72 -5.71 -2.29 9.95
CA ILE A 72 -6.29 -0.99 10.30
C ILE A 72 -5.17 -0.03 10.62
N MET A 73 -5.17 1.15 9.99
CA MET A 73 -4.32 2.28 10.33
C MET A 73 -5.12 3.31 11.11
N TRP A 74 -4.74 3.53 12.35
CA TRP A 74 -5.33 4.55 13.22
C TRP A 74 -4.54 5.84 13.14
N GLU A 75 -5.23 6.93 12.89
CA GLU A 75 -4.63 8.24 12.70
C GLU A 75 -5.34 9.35 13.48
N LEU A 76 -4.73 10.52 13.49
CA LEU A 76 -5.25 11.72 14.11
C LEU A 76 -4.90 12.95 13.26
N LYS A 77 -5.84 13.86 13.11
CA LYS A 77 -5.59 15.17 12.48
C LYS A 77 -4.41 15.89 13.15
N GLY A 78 -3.48 16.40 12.32
CA GLY A 78 -2.32 17.14 12.82
C GLY A 78 -1.21 16.26 13.42
N CYS A 79 -1.30 14.95 13.32
CA CYS A 79 -0.28 14.01 13.78
C CYS A 79 0.97 14.09 12.87
N PRO A 80 2.14 14.53 13.35
CA PRO A 80 3.33 14.65 12.52
C PRO A 80 3.85 13.30 12.02
N TYR A 81 3.80 12.28 12.86
CA TYR A 81 4.25 10.92 12.49
C TYR A 81 3.28 10.22 11.54
N CYS A 82 1.99 10.55 11.54
CA CYS A 82 1.05 10.10 10.52
C CYS A 82 1.43 10.70 9.17
N LYS A 83 1.66 12.04 9.14
CA LYS A 83 2.17 12.71 7.94
C LYS A 83 3.46 12.07 7.43
N GLU A 84 4.42 11.81 8.33
CA GLU A 84 5.68 11.18 7.96
C GLU A 84 5.48 9.77 7.38
N THR A 85 4.54 8.98 7.90
CA THR A 85 4.20 7.66 7.34
C THR A 85 3.70 7.79 5.90
N HIS A 86 2.86 8.77 5.59
CA HIS A 86 2.37 9.00 4.23
C HIS A 86 3.47 9.49 3.29
N PHE A 87 4.22 10.53 3.68
CA PHE A 87 5.15 11.22 2.78
C PHE A 87 6.56 10.62 2.75
N VAL A 88 6.89 9.70 3.65
CA VAL A 88 8.18 9.01 3.68
C VAL A 88 8.01 7.52 3.40
N ASN A 89 7.18 6.81 4.19
CA ASN A 89 7.04 5.36 4.04
C ASN A 89 6.23 4.99 2.80
N PHE A 90 4.99 5.48 2.68
CA PHE A 90 4.14 5.18 1.53
C PHE A 90 4.60 5.86 0.23
N ALA A 91 5.38 6.94 0.31
CA ALA A 91 6.01 7.54 -0.86
C ALA A 91 7.08 6.63 -1.50
N ARG A 92 7.63 5.67 -0.75
CA ARG A 92 8.54 4.67 -1.30
C ARG A 92 7.79 3.62 -2.11
N GLY A 93 8.23 3.44 -3.38
CA GLY A 93 7.63 2.50 -4.33
C GLY A 93 7.62 1.07 -3.87
N ASP A 94 8.74 0.60 -3.40
CA ASP A 94 8.89 -0.76 -2.90
C ASP A 94 7.96 -1.08 -1.72
N ILE A 95 7.69 -0.09 -0.87
CA ILE A 95 6.80 -0.24 0.28
C ILE A 95 5.34 -0.24 -0.14
N SER A 96 4.89 0.83 -0.81
CA SER A 96 3.47 0.95 -1.15
C SER A 96 3.01 -0.10 -2.17
N ASP A 97 3.87 -0.50 -3.12
CA ASP A 97 3.52 -1.55 -4.07
C ASP A 97 3.43 -2.92 -3.39
N TYR A 98 4.33 -3.20 -2.43
CA TYR A 98 4.23 -4.41 -1.61
C TYR A 98 2.94 -4.42 -0.78
N ILE A 99 2.61 -3.30 -0.12
CA ILE A 99 1.41 -3.22 0.73
C ILE A 99 0.15 -3.38 -0.12
N LYS A 100 0.01 -2.65 -1.22
CA LYS A 100 -1.12 -2.76 -2.16
C LYS A 100 -1.34 -4.18 -2.69
N ALA A 101 -0.24 -4.88 -2.98
CA ALA A 101 -0.33 -6.24 -3.49
C ALA A 101 -0.74 -7.27 -2.42
N ASN A 102 -0.48 -6.99 -1.14
CA ASN A 102 -0.59 -7.99 -0.06
C ASN A 102 -1.58 -7.62 1.05
N PHE A 103 -2.07 -6.39 1.09
CA PHE A 103 -2.93 -5.90 2.17
C PHE A 103 -4.08 -5.05 1.64
N GLU A 104 -5.21 -5.12 2.33
CA GLU A 104 -6.23 -4.07 2.40
C GLU A 104 -6.01 -3.29 3.69
N VAL A 105 -5.88 -1.97 3.58
CA VAL A 105 -5.62 -1.07 4.71
C VAL A 105 -6.81 -0.16 4.91
N LEU A 106 -7.53 -0.34 6.01
CA LEU A 106 -8.62 0.54 6.43
C LEU A 106 -8.05 1.67 7.29
N GLN A 107 -8.40 2.91 6.96
CA GLN A 107 -8.04 4.08 7.76
C GLN A 107 -9.16 4.44 8.73
N LEU A 108 -8.81 4.62 10.01
CA LEU A 108 -9.73 5.08 11.06
C LEU A 108 -9.13 6.25 11.84
N ASN A 109 -10.02 7.15 12.29
CA ASN A 109 -9.67 8.31 13.08
C ASN A 109 -9.85 8.00 14.59
N ILE A 110 -8.76 8.09 15.39
CA ILE A 110 -8.79 7.76 16.83
C ILE A 110 -9.82 8.60 17.63
N ILE A 111 -10.25 9.76 17.10
CA ILE A 111 -11.28 10.62 17.70
C ILE A 111 -12.53 10.73 16.83
N GLY A 112 -12.62 9.92 15.76
CA GLY A 112 -13.71 9.98 14.79
C GLY A 112 -15.06 9.54 15.33
N SER A 113 -16.10 9.90 14.60
CA SER A 113 -17.50 9.64 14.97
C SER A 113 -18.20 8.66 14.03
N ARG A 114 -17.53 8.24 12.91
CA ARG A 114 -18.13 7.24 12.02
C ARG A 114 -18.43 5.96 12.79
N LYS A 115 -19.54 5.31 12.43
CA LYS A 115 -19.93 4.04 13.03
C LYS A 115 -19.13 2.89 12.40
N VAL A 116 -18.55 2.06 13.24
CA VAL A 116 -17.76 0.88 12.87
C VAL A 116 -18.35 -0.33 13.57
N THR A 117 -18.70 -1.35 12.82
CA THR A 117 -19.15 -2.63 13.36
C THR A 117 -17.94 -3.55 13.55
N ASP A 118 -17.73 -3.95 14.80
CA ASP A 118 -16.60 -4.82 15.19
C ASP A 118 -16.86 -6.31 14.84
N PHE A 119 -15.85 -7.16 14.97
CA PHE A 119 -15.90 -8.61 14.73
C PHE A 119 -16.91 -9.35 15.62
N ASP A 120 -17.38 -8.76 16.71
CA ASP A 120 -18.47 -9.30 17.56
C ASP A 120 -19.85 -8.76 17.19
N GLY A 121 -19.96 -7.95 16.13
CA GLY A 121 -21.20 -7.33 15.68
C GLY A 121 -21.61 -6.09 16.49
N VAL A 122 -20.77 -5.62 17.39
CA VAL A 122 -21.06 -4.39 18.18
C VAL A 122 -20.67 -3.16 17.36
N GLU A 123 -21.64 -2.28 17.11
CA GLU A 123 -21.41 -0.98 16.47
C GLU A 123 -20.94 0.06 17.47
N LEU A 124 -19.81 0.71 17.19
CA LEU A 124 -19.21 1.75 18.00
C LEU A 124 -18.78 2.94 17.13
N SER A 125 -18.61 4.13 17.73
CA SER A 125 -17.87 5.19 17.04
C SER A 125 -16.40 4.80 16.91
N GLU A 126 -15.70 5.35 15.91
CA GLU A 126 -14.24 5.16 15.76
C GLU A 126 -13.49 5.42 17.07
N LYS A 127 -13.85 6.52 17.76
CA LYS A 127 -13.27 6.85 19.07
C LYS A 127 -13.51 5.75 20.11
N ALA A 128 -14.72 5.22 20.20
CA ALA A 128 -15.04 4.16 21.14
C ALA A 128 -14.36 2.83 20.74
N MET A 129 -14.25 2.58 19.44
CA MET A 129 -13.52 1.43 18.90
C MET A 129 -12.03 1.52 19.24
N ALA A 130 -11.39 2.67 19.02
CA ALA A 130 -10.00 2.90 19.41
C ALA A 130 -9.78 2.65 20.92
N ALA A 131 -10.71 3.11 21.77
CA ALA A 131 -10.67 2.85 23.22
C ALA A 131 -10.84 1.35 23.54
N LYS A 132 -11.78 0.65 22.88
CA LYS A 132 -12.00 -0.81 23.02
C LYS A 132 -10.74 -1.61 22.72
N TYR A 133 -10.00 -1.22 21.67
CA TYR A 133 -8.74 -1.86 21.30
C TYR A 133 -7.50 -1.28 21.98
N GLY A 134 -7.66 -0.33 22.89
CA GLY A 134 -6.54 0.29 23.62
C GLY A 134 -5.56 1.03 22.72
N VAL A 135 -6.03 1.62 21.61
CA VAL A 135 -5.21 2.46 20.73
C VAL A 135 -5.00 3.82 21.39
N ARG A 136 -3.74 4.15 21.69
CA ARG A 136 -3.36 5.38 22.43
C ARG A 136 -2.39 6.27 21.67
N PHE A 137 -1.80 5.78 20.60
CA PHE A 137 -0.78 6.47 19.80
C PHE A 137 -1.19 6.47 18.34
N THR A 138 -0.75 7.48 17.61
CA THR A 138 -0.93 7.56 16.15
C THR A 138 0.42 7.89 15.48
N PRO A 139 0.70 7.26 14.30
CA PRO A 139 -0.09 6.21 13.71
C PRO A 139 -0.03 4.92 14.54
N THR A 140 -1.07 4.10 14.51
CA THR A 140 -0.99 2.71 14.98
C THR A 140 -1.53 1.80 13.89
N PHE A 141 -0.78 0.77 13.55
CA PHE A 141 -1.26 -0.29 12.68
C PHE A 141 -1.63 -1.52 13.51
N GLN A 142 -2.83 -2.03 13.27
CA GLN A 142 -3.30 -3.31 13.77
C GLN A 142 -3.39 -4.30 12.62
N PHE A 143 -2.88 -5.50 12.83
CA PHE A 143 -2.91 -6.55 11.83
C PHE A 143 -3.74 -7.72 12.35
N PHE A 144 -4.63 -8.22 11.50
CA PHE A 144 -5.57 -9.26 11.86
C PHE A 144 -5.21 -10.60 11.19
N PRO A 145 -5.73 -11.74 11.72
CA PRO A 145 -5.55 -13.05 11.09
C PRO A 145 -6.22 -13.08 9.71
N GLU A 146 -6.10 -14.21 9.01
CA GLU A 146 -6.65 -14.33 7.64
C GLU A 146 -8.17 -14.42 7.60
N ARG A 147 -8.81 -14.84 8.70
CA ARG A 147 -10.25 -15.09 8.76
C ARG A 147 -10.87 -14.46 10.00
N ALA A 148 -12.09 -13.96 9.84
CA ALA A 148 -12.83 -13.31 10.91
C ALA A 148 -13.45 -14.31 11.90
N GLY A 149 -13.83 -15.48 11.44
CA GLY A 149 -14.53 -16.48 12.27
C GLY A 149 -13.90 -16.76 13.64
N PRO A 150 -12.58 -16.94 13.74
CA PRO A 150 -11.90 -17.13 15.03
C PRO A 150 -11.89 -15.93 15.97
N LEU A 151 -12.29 -14.73 15.50
CA LEU A 151 -12.24 -13.48 16.29
C LEU A 151 -13.49 -13.24 17.12
N LYS A 152 -14.61 -13.84 16.73
CA LYS A 152 -15.87 -13.75 17.47
C LYS A 152 -15.69 -14.30 18.88
N GLY A 153 -16.05 -13.52 19.88
CA GLY A 153 -15.93 -13.92 21.28
C GLY A 153 -14.54 -13.77 21.90
N ARG A 154 -13.50 -13.39 21.13
CA ARG A 154 -12.18 -13.09 21.69
C ARG A 154 -12.14 -11.67 22.28
N GLU A 155 -11.36 -11.54 23.35
CA GLU A 155 -10.98 -10.23 23.88
C GLU A 155 -10.32 -9.38 22.79
N PRO A 156 -10.61 -8.06 22.69
CA PRO A 156 -10.07 -7.20 21.65
C PRO A 156 -8.55 -7.31 21.46
N ALA A 157 -7.79 -7.31 22.56
CA ALA A 157 -6.33 -7.43 22.52
C ALA A 157 -5.82 -8.78 21.97
N LYS A 158 -6.68 -9.79 21.88
CA LYS A 158 -6.35 -11.14 21.35
C LYS A 158 -6.86 -11.34 19.92
N ARG A 159 -7.45 -10.31 19.30
CA ARG A 159 -7.97 -10.38 17.93
C ARG A 159 -6.88 -10.06 16.89
N GLU A 160 -5.89 -9.30 17.25
CA GLU A 160 -4.78 -8.94 16.37
C GLU A 160 -3.63 -9.97 16.46
N VAL A 161 -2.90 -10.12 15.37
CA VAL A 161 -1.72 -10.98 15.27
C VAL A 161 -0.42 -10.20 15.44
N ALA A 162 -0.47 -8.90 15.17
CA ALA A 162 0.62 -7.95 15.38
C ALA A 162 0.08 -6.53 15.51
N ARG A 163 0.86 -5.67 16.16
CA ARG A 163 0.59 -4.24 16.30
C ARG A 163 1.87 -3.45 16.12
N LEU A 164 1.76 -2.31 15.43
CA LEU A 164 2.84 -1.34 15.30
C LEU A 164 2.34 0.00 15.86
N PRO A 165 2.67 0.34 17.11
CA PRO A 165 2.31 1.62 17.70
C PRO A 165 3.37 2.68 17.38
N GLY A 166 2.95 3.81 16.83
CA GLY A 166 3.82 4.92 16.46
C GLY A 166 4.52 4.74 15.10
N TYR A 167 5.39 5.69 14.79
CA TYR A 167 6.17 5.70 13.56
C TYR A 167 7.30 4.67 13.60
N MET A 168 7.52 4.03 12.45
CA MET A 168 8.65 3.14 12.22
C MET A 168 9.39 3.55 10.94
N ARG A 169 10.72 3.45 10.93
CA ARG A 169 11.53 3.79 9.75
C ARG A 169 11.19 2.89 8.56
N PRO A 170 11.35 3.37 7.32
CA PRO A 170 10.85 2.69 6.13
C PRO A 170 11.21 1.20 6.00
N ASN A 171 12.46 0.82 6.25
CA ASN A 171 12.87 -0.59 6.10
C ASN A 171 12.21 -1.51 7.14
N ASP A 172 12.19 -1.07 8.41
CA ASP A 172 11.53 -1.82 9.48
C ASP A 172 10.00 -1.80 9.32
N PHE A 173 9.46 -0.71 8.77
CA PHE A 173 8.04 -0.61 8.41
C PHE A 173 7.66 -1.67 7.37
N LEU A 174 8.41 -1.78 6.27
CA LEU A 174 8.21 -2.84 5.28
C LEU A 174 8.40 -4.24 5.90
N ALA A 175 9.39 -4.39 6.77
CA ALA A 175 9.63 -5.66 7.46
C ALA A 175 8.43 -6.08 8.33
N MET A 176 7.70 -5.13 8.96
CA MET A 176 6.50 -5.44 9.74
C MET A 176 5.38 -6.02 8.85
N PHE A 177 5.16 -5.43 7.67
CA PHE A 177 4.18 -5.97 6.72
C PHE A 177 4.59 -7.36 6.20
N ARG A 178 5.89 -7.58 5.91
CA ARG A 178 6.41 -8.91 5.55
C ARG A 178 6.21 -9.92 6.68
N TYR A 179 6.56 -9.55 7.90
CA TYR A 179 6.38 -10.38 9.10
C TYR A 179 4.95 -10.90 9.24
N VAL A 180 3.97 -10.04 9.01
CA VAL A 180 2.56 -10.41 9.05
C VAL A 180 2.16 -11.24 7.82
N ARG A 181 2.59 -10.84 6.62
CA ARG A 181 2.24 -11.54 5.38
C ARG A 181 2.74 -12.98 5.37
N GLU A 182 3.98 -13.19 5.82
CA GLU A 182 4.66 -14.48 5.89
C GLU A 182 4.24 -15.31 7.12
N LYS A 183 3.35 -14.79 7.97
CA LYS A 183 2.92 -15.42 9.25
C LYS A 183 4.09 -15.71 10.19
N ALA A 184 5.18 -14.97 10.07
CA ALA A 184 6.35 -15.19 10.91
C ALA A 184 6.05 -15.02 12.41
N TYR A 185 4.97 -14.28 12.76
CA TYR A 185 4.48 -14.13 14.12
C TYR A 185 4.07 -15.46 14.80
N GLU A 186 3.83 -16.50 14.04
CA GLU A 186 3.52 -17.83 14.56
C GLU A 186 4.74 -18.55 15.13
N SER A 187 5.96 -18.16 14.72
CA SER A 187 7.18 -18.90 15.02
C SER A 187 8.31 -18.07 15.63
N LYS A 188 8.32 -16.76 15.45
CA LYS A 188 9.41 -15.88 15.94
C LYS A 188 8.93 -14.47 16.29
N SER A 189 9.71 -13.77 17.12
CA SER A 189 9.46 -12.36 17.41
C SER A 189 9.77 -11.47 16.21
N PHE A 190 9.16 -10.28 16.16
CA PHE A 190 9.48 -9.30 15.11
C PHE A 190 10.97 -8.93 15.07
N ARG A 191 11.61 -8.79 16.23
CA ARG A 191 13.05 -8.51 16.34
C ARG A 191 13.90 -9.60 15.68
N ASP A 192 13.56 -10.88 15.91
CA ASP A 192 14.30 -12.00 15.34
C ASP A 192 14.03 -12.15 13.85
N PHE A 193 12.81 -11.81 13.41
CA PHE A 193 12.48 -11.74 11.99
C PHE A 193 13.34 -10.69 11.28
N VAL A 194 13.41 -9.46 11.80
CA VAL A 194 14.24 -8.39 11.20
C VAL A 194 15.71 -8.81 11.12
N LYS A 195 16.25 -9.45 12.15
CA LYS A 195 17.65 -9.96 12.12
C LYS A 195 17.86 -11.06 11.07
N SER A 196 16.82 -11.78 10.67
CA SER A 196 16.90 -12.85 9.67
C SER A 196 16.77 -12.35 8.22
N LEU A 197 16.44 -11.08 8.02
CA LEU A 197 16.36 -10.49 6.69
C LEU A 197 17.77 -10.25 6.12
N PRO A 198 17.97 -10.43 4.82
CA PRO A 198 19.24 -10.09 4.17
C PRO A 198 19.50 -8.58 4.30
N SER A 199 20.78 -8.24 4.53
CA SER A 199 21.28 -6.85 4.62
C SER A 199 21.21 -6.15 3.25
#